data_9556e787e59bb47568d7c348c761877b
#
_entry.id   9556e787e59bb47568d7c348c761877b
#
_cell.length_a   1.000
_cell.length_b   1.000
_cell.length_c   1.000
_cell.angle_alpha   90.00
_cell.angle_beta   90.00
_cell.angle_gamma   90.00
#
_symmetry.space_group_name_H-M   'P 1'
#
loop_
_entity.id
_entity.type
_entity.pdbx_description
1 polymer ?
#
loop_
_entity_poly.entity_id
_entity_poly.type
_entity_poly.pdbx_seq_one_letter_code
_entity_poly.pdbx_strand_id
1 'polypeptide(L)'
;HGSKYSLHPGTTAYINCMEHHHYECLQNQNWEFLWLHFNGPSALGYYEEFMRNNFHILDSLDPFFMESTMRRILSITQRKDIHSEILSSYLITDILTRVLIENDTENLSLGFMPAYLKTVLKEIDQHFQEPLSLEFLAITAGVSKYHLAREFKKYLGMPPNEYLIVTRLNHSKTLLKYEDLTIEEIAYSCGFHQVSHYINLFKKHEGCTPLKFHREWHSNEAVKPPDAQ
;
A
#
# COMPACT_ATOMS: atom_id res chain seq x y z
N HIS A 1 -0.71 -24.75 -13.44
CA HIS A 1 0.04 -25.90 -13.89
C HIS A 1 1.04 -26.44 -12.85
N GLY A 2 0.65 -26.48 -11.54
CA GLY A 2 1.42 -27.17 -10.49
C GLY A 2 2.66 -26.46 -9.95
N SER A 3 2.94 -25.24 -10.36
CA SER A 3 4.04 -24.46 -9.80
C SER A 3 3.64 -23.89 -8.43
N LYS A 4 4.57 -23.96 -7.45
CA LYS A 4 4.41 -23.36 -6.14
C LYS A 4 5.24 -22.09 -6.04
N TYR A 5 4.66 -21.08 -5.43
CA TYR A 5 5.29 -19.77 -5.24
C TYR A 5 5.21 -19.39 -3.76
N SER A 6 6.28 -18.81 -3.23
CA SER A 6 6.27 -18.21 -1.90
C SER A 6 5.90 -16.72 -2.04
N LEU A 7 4.92 -16.27 -1.25
CA LEU A 7 4.55 -14.86 -1.17
C LEU A 7 5.14 -14.25 0.09
N HIS A 8 5.66 -13.04 -0.03
CA HIS A 8 6.21 -12.25 1.07
C HIS A 8 5.45 -10.93 1.20
N PRO A 9 5.53 -10.24 2.34
CA PRO A 9 4.95 -8.90 2.46
C PRO A 9 5.41 -7.99 1.32
N GLY A 10 4.47 -7.32 0.66
CA GLY A 10 4.74 -6.46 -0.50
C GLY A 10 4.68 -7.16 -1.86
N THR A 11 4.50 -8.48 -1.90
CA THR A 11 4.28 -9.20 -3.17
C THR A 11 2.84 -9.09 -3.66
N THR A 12 2.68 -9.03 -4.97
CA THR A 12 1.38 -9.09 -5.64
C THR A 12 1.31 -10.33 -6.53
N ALA A 13 0.21 -11.07 -6.43
CA ALA A 13 -0.08 -12.18 -7.33
C ALA A 13 -1.30 -11.85 -8.20
N TYR A 14 -1.19 -12.08 -9.51
CA TYR A 14 -2.33 -12.00 -10.44
C TYR A 14 -2.74 -13.40 -10.88
N ILE A 15 -3.95 -13.78 -10.50
CA ILE A 15 -4.45 -15.15 -10.64
C ILE A 15 -5.70 -15.16 -11.52
N ASN A 16 -5.75 -16.08 -12.49
CA ASN A 16 -6.98 -16.39 -13.19
C ASN A 16 -7.85 -17.30 -12.32
N CYS A 17 -8.90 -16.75 -11.74
CA CYS A 17 -9.81 -17.50 -10.88
C CYS A 17 -10.65 -18.59 -11.60
N MET A 18 -10.59 -18.63 -12.94
CA MET A 18 -11.19 -19.71 -13.74
C MET A 18 -10.33 -20.97 -13.77
N GLU A 19 -9.07 -20.87 -13.33
CA GLU A 19 -8.13 -21.99 -13.25
C GLU A 19 -8.02 -22.49 -11.81
N HIS A 20 -7.64 -23.76 -11.64
CA HIS A 20 -7.44 -24.30 -10.30
C HIS A 20 -6.25 -23.61 -9.62
N HIS A 21 -6.50 -23.01 -8.50
CA HIS A 21 -5.50 -22.33 -7.65
C HIS A 21 -5.71 -22.70 -6.18
N HIS A 22 -4.64 -22.72 -5.44
CA HIS A 22 -4.65 -22.99 -4.01
C HIS A 22 -3.63 -22.07 -3.34
N TYR A 23 -3.99 -21.54 -2.19
CA TYR A 23 -3.08 -20.76 -1.35
C TYR A 23 -3.23 -21.23 0.11
N GLU A 24 -2.12 -21.30 0.80
CA GLU A 24 -2.03 -21.76 2.18
C GLU A 24 -1.06 -20.89 2.97
N CYS A 25 -1.34 -20.69 4.25
CA CYS A 25 -0.42 -20.04 5.17
C CYS A 25 0.47 -21.10 5.82
N LEU A 26 1.75 -20.81 5.96
CA LEU A 26 2.64 -21.67 6.74
C LEU A 26 2.21 -21.65 8.22
N GLN A 27 2.26 -22.82 8.85
CA GLN A 27 1.83 -22.99 10.25
C GLN A 27 2.50 -21.96 11.17
N ASN A 28 1.69 -21.35 12.04
CA ASN A 28 2.08 -20.34 13.03
C ASN A 28 2.48 -18.95 12.51
N GLN A 29 2.05 -18.57 11.31
CA GLN A 29 2.20 -17.20 10.80
C GLN A 29 0.84 -16.55 10.61
N ASN A 30 0.70 -15.30 11.08
CA ASN A 30 -0.46 -14.48 10.73
C ASN A 30 -0.29 -14.01 9.29
N TRP A 31 -1.35 -14.16 8.50
CA TRP A 31 -1.37 -13.77 7.10
C TRP A 31 -2.46 -12.72 6.88
N GLU A 32 -2.05 -11.53 6.52
CA GLU A 32 -2.96 -10.45 6.10
C GLU A 32 -2.71 -10.16 4.63
N PHE A 33 -3.76 -10.16 3.82
CA PHE A 33 -3.67 -9.81 2.41
C PHE A 33 -4.92 -9.08 1.93
N LEU A 34 -4.74 -8.21 0.95
CA LEU A 34 -5.82 -7.57 0.22
C LEU A 34 -6.06 -8.35 -1.07
N TRP A 35 -7.30 -8.60 -1.38
CA TRP A 35 -7.68 -9.27 -2.61
C TRP A 35 -8.78 -8.50 -3.33
N LEU A 36 -8.76 -8.56 -4.64
CA LEU A 36 -9.70 -7.89 -5.52
C LEU A 36 -10.11 -8.87 -6.62
N HIS A 37 -11.40 -9.20 -6.65
CA HIS A 37 -11.98 -9.92 -7.78
C HIS A 37 -12.59 -8.93 -8.75
N PHE A 38 -12.21 -9.04 -10.00
CA PHE A 38 -12.77 -8.22 -11.07
C PHE A 38 -12.93 -9.06 -12.34
N ASN A 39 -13.83 -8.62 -13.21
CA ASN A 39 -14.05 -9.19 -14.52
C ASN A 39 -14.36 -8.05 -15.51
N GLY A 40 -14.09 -8.27 -16.78
CA GLY A 40 -14.35 -7.31 -17.83
C GLY A 40 -13.74 -7.72 -19.16
N PRO A 41 -14.13 -7.08 -20.26
CA PRO A 41 -13.66 -7.46 -21.61
C PRO A 41 -12.15 -7.44 -21.77
N SER A 42 -11.45 -6.56 -21.07
CA SER A 42 -9.99 -6.41 -21.12
C SER A 42 -9.23 -7.29 -20.12
N ALA A 43 -9.91 -7.88 -19.12
CA ALA A 43 -9.25 -8.62 -18.03
C ALA A 43 -8.41 -9.80 -18.56
N LEU A 44 -8.96 -10.55 -19.51
CA LEU A 44 -8.24 -11.67 -20.11
C LEU A 44 -7.01 -11.21 -20.90
N GLY A 45 -7.11 -10.13 -21.66
CA GLY A 45 -5.98 -9.58 -22.41
C GLY A 45 -4.83 -9.14 -21.51
N TYR A 46 -5.13 -8.49 -20.39
CA TYR A 46 -4.12 -8.18 -19.38
C TYR A 46 -3.49 -9.46 -18.81
N TYR A 47 -4.31 -10.46 -18.48
CA TYR A 47 -3.81 -11.74 -17.95
C TYR A 47 -2.89 -12.44 -18.95
N GLU A 48 -3.27 -12.53 -20.21
CA GLU A 48 -2.45 -13.15 -21.27
C GLU A 48 -1.12 -12.42 -21.45
N GLU A 49 -1.10 -11.09 -21.37
CA GLU A 49 0.12 -10.30 -21.44
C GLU A 49 1.03 -10.54 -20.25
N PHE A 50 0.46 -10.63 -19.04
CA PHE A 50 1.20 -11.05 -17.85
C PHE A 50 1.85 -12.42 -18.01
N MET A 51 1.09 -13.39 -18.54
CA MET A 51 1.58 -14.76 -18.71
C MET A 51 2.69 -14.86 -19.77
N ARG A 52 2.65 -14.05 -20.83
CA ARG A 52 3.75 -13.99 -21.82
C ARG A 52 5.09 -13.62 -21.19
N ASN A 53 5.06 -12.76 -20.19
CA ASN A 53 6.24 -12.29 -19.50
C ASN A 53 6.59 -13.10 -18.24
N ASN A 54 5.93 -14.25 -18.00
CA ASN A 54 6.08 -15.12 -16.82
C ASN A 54 5.83 -14.40 -15.46
N PHE A 55 5.01 -13.37 -15.44
CA PHE A 55 4.72 -12.58 -14.23
C PHE A 55 3.57 -13.15 -13.41
N HIS A 56 3.78 -14.30 -12.79
CA HIS A 56 2.80 -14.86 -11.84
C HIS A 56 2.83 -14.14 -10.49
N ILE A 57 3.98 -13.64 -10.09
CA ILE A 57 4.24 -12.94 -8.83
C ILE A 57 5.12 -11.74 -9.11
N LEU A 58 4.80 -10.64 -8.50
CA LEU A 58 5.40 -9.33 -8.71
C LEU A 58 5.91 -8.79 -7.40
N ASP A 59 7.23 -8.73 -7.25
CA ASP A 59 7.91 -8.18 -6.08
C ASP A 59 8.25 -6.69 -6.21
N SER A 60 8.04 -6.12 -7.42
CA SER A 60 8.53 -4.79 -7.77
C SER A 60 7.49 -3.68 -7.73
N LEU A 61 6.22 -3.99 -7.47
CA LEU A 61 5.18 -2.97 -7.36
C LEU A 61 5.35 -2.16 -6.09
N ASP A 62 5.16 -0.85 -6.19
CA ASP A 62 5.05 0.02 -5.03
C ASP A 62 3.92 -0.48 -4.09
N PRO A 63 4.27 -1.08 -2.93
CA PRO A 63 3.28 -1.66 -2.03
C PRO A 63 2.28 -0.61 -1.51
N PHE A 64 2.73 0.64 -1.35
CA PHE A 64 1.88 1.74 -0.92
C PHE A 64 0.85 2.10 -1.98
N PHE A 65 1.26 2.20 -3.25
CA PHE A 65 0.34 2.42 -4.35
C PHE A 65 -0.71 1.32 -4.43
N MET A 66 -0.29 0.06 -4.35
CA MET A 66 -1.19 -1.10 -4.41
C MET A 66 -2.20 -1.08 -3.26
N GLU A 67 -1.73 -0.97 -2.03
CA GLU A 67 -2.59 -0.94 -0.85
C GLU A 67 -3.56 0.24 -0.89
N SER A 68 -3.07 1.45 -1.12
CA SER A 68 -3.90 2.65 -1.15
C SER A 68 -4.96 2.62 -2.24
N THR A 69 -4.60 2.10 -3.43
CA THR A 69 -5.53 1.98 -4.55
C THR A 69 -6.59 0.91 -4.28
N MET A 70 -6.22 -0.24 -3.75
CA MET A 70 -7.18 -1.29 -3.38
C MET A 70 -8.13 -0.83 -2.27
N ARG A 71 -7.63 -0.14 -1.24
CA ARG A 71 -8.48 0.45 -0.19
C ARG A 71 -9.40 1.53 -0.74
N ARG A 72 -8.95 2.31 -1.71
CA ARG A 72 -9.79 3.31 -2.40
C ARG A 72 -10.91 2.64 -3.19
N ILE A 73 -10.63 1.55 -3.92
CA ILE A 73 -11.65 0.75 -4.60
C ILE A 73 -12.68 0.25 -3.60
N LEU A 74 -12.25 -0.31 -2.46
CA LEU A 74 -13.14 -0.78 -1.40
C LEU A 74 -14.04 0.35 -0.89
N SER A 75 -13.48 1.52 -0.62
CA SER A 75 -14.25 2.70 -0.16
C SER A 75 -15.28 3.17 -1.19
N ILE A 76 -14.93 3.15 -2.48
CA ILE A 76 -15.82 3.54 -3.57
C ILE A 76 -16.96 2.55 -3.72
N THR A 77 -16.68 1.26 -3.72
CA THR A 77 -17.69 0.20 -3.87
C THR A 77 -18.68 0.16 -2.72
N GLN A 78 -18.27 0.55 -1.51
CA GLN A 78 -19.17 0.67 -0.35
C GLN A 78 -20.20 1.79 -0.50
N ARG A 79 -19.90 2.85 -1.27
CA ARG A 79 -20.83 3.99 -1.49
C ARG A 79 -22.01 3.63 -2.40
N LYS A 80 -21.84 2.65 -3.28
CA LYS A 80 -22.89 2.17 -4.23
C LYS A 80 -23.55 3.30 -5.05
N ASP A 81 -22.79 4.34 -5.40
CA ASP A 81 -23.27 5.41 -6.25
C ASP A 81 -23.07 5.09 -7.75
N ILE A 82 -23.69 5.87 -8.63
CA ILE A 82 -23.65 5.65 -10.08
C ILE A 82 -22.24 5.75 -10.68
N HIS A 83 -21.31 6.38 -9.99
CA HIS A 83 -19.92 6.54 -10.45
C HIS A 83 -18.99 5.47 -9.90
N SER A 84 -19.47 4.64 -8.95
CA SER A 84 -18.64 3.64 -8.27
C SER A 84 -18.02 2.62 -9.24
N GLU A 85 -18.79 2.15 -10.21
CA GLU A 85 -18.29 1.20 -11.22
C GLU A 85 -17.26 1.85 -12.15
N ILE A 86 -17.49 3.07 -12.61
CA ILE A 86 -16.59 3.80 -13.50
C ILE A 86 -15.25 4.06 -12.80
N LEU A 87 -15.31 4.56 -11.55
CA LEU A 87 -14.12 4.85 -10.77
C LEU A 87 -13.35 3.59 -10.39
N SER A 88 -14.04 2.51 -10.05
CA SER A 88 -13.40 1.22 -9.76
C SER A 88 -12.74 0.65 -11.01
N SER A 89 -13.40 0.70 -12.17
CA SER A 89 -12.83 0.26 -13.46
C SER A 89 -11.58 1.05 -13.82
N TYR A 90 -11.59 2.38 -13.64
CA TYR A 90 -10.41 3.21 -13.83
C TYR A 90 -9.24 2.80 -12.93
N LEU A 91 -9.48 2.61 -11.64
CA LEU A 91 -8.45 2.24 -10.67
C LEU A 91 -7.90 0.82 -10.92
N ILE A 92 -8.76 -0.12 -11.31
CA ILE A 92 -8.34 -1.48 -11.70
C ILE A 92 -7.45 -1.41 -12.94
N THR A 93 -7.84 -0.63 -13.94
CA THR A 93 -7.05 -0.44 -15.15
C THR A 93 -5.70 0.22 -14.85
N ASP A 94 -5.65 1.22 -13.94
CA ASP A 94 -4.41 1.85 -13.49
C ASP A 94 -3.47 0.81 -12.84
N ILE A 95 -3.99 -0.04 -11.93
CA ILE A 95 -3.23 -1.15 -11.34
C ILE A 95 -2.65 -2.05 -12.43
N LEU A 96 -3.51 -2.58 -13.31
CA LEU A 96 -3.09 -3.54 -14.34
C LEU A 96 -2.06 -2.96 -15.31
N THR A 97 -2.27 -1.71 -15.71
CA THR A 97 -1.35 -0.99 -16.61
C THR A 97 0.00 -0.78 -15.95
N ARG A 98 0.04 -0.33 -14.70
CA ARG A 98 1.31 -0.15 -13.97
C ARG A 98 2.05 -1.45 -13.79
N VAL A 99 1.35 -2.52 -13.44
CA VAL A 99 1.95 -3.84 -13.31
C VAL A 99 2.64 -4.27 -14.60
N LEU A 100 2.00 -4.12 -15.76
CA LEU A 100 2.62 -4.43 -17.06
C LEU A 100 3.84 -3.56 -17.34
N ILE A 101 3.69 -2.26 -17.14
CA ILE A 101 4.71 -1.27 -17.47
C ILE A 101 5.96 -1.41 -16.57
N GLU A 102 5.79 -1.62 -15.25
CA GLU A 102 6.90 -1.74 -14.30
C GLU A 102 7.71 -3.04 -14.52
N ASN A 103 7.10 -4.04 -15.12
CA ASN A 103 7.75 -5.31 -15.41
C ASN A 103 8.32 -5.40 -16.85
N ASP A 104 7.95 -4.50 -17.74
CA ASP A 104 8.54 -4.39 -19.08
C ASP A 104 9.81 -3.54 -19.02
N THR A 105 10.90 -4.12 -18.53
CA THR A 105 12.18 -3.44 -18.28
C THR A 105 12.91 -3.00 -19.55
N GLU A 106 12.48 -3.43 -20.74
CA GLU A 106 13.23 -3.19 -21.98
C GLU A 106 12.66 -2.10 -22.90
N ASN A 107 11.37 -1.72 -22.80
CA ASN A 107 10.78 -0.94 -23.90
C ASN A 107 10.04 0.37 -23.59
N LEU A 108 9.77 0.75 -22.36
CA LEU A 108 8.92 1.90 -22.12
C LEU A 108 9.48 2.93 -21.13
N SER A 109 10.35 3.81 -21.65
CA SER A 109 10.69 5.11 -21.03
C SER A 109 9.52 6.11 -21.08
N LEU A 110 8.27 5.62 -20.99
CA LEU A 110 7.08 6.44 -20.99
C LEU A 110 6.69 6.83 -19.56
N GLY A 111 7.18 7.96 -19.11
CA GLY A 111 6.58 8.70 -17.99
C GLY A 111 6.83 8.16 -16.59
N PHE A 112 7.83 7.29 -16.38
CA PHE A 112 8.10 6.72 -15.06
C PHE A 112 8.71 7.72 -14.09
N MET A 113 8.34 7.48 -12.84
CA MET A 113 8.96 8.18 -11.72
C MET A 113 10.49 8.13 -11.82
N PRO A 114 11.15 9.28 -11.80
CA PRO A 114 12.60 9.34 -11.86
C PRO A 114 13.29 8.49 -10.80
N ALA A 115 14.42 7.87 -11.13
CA ALA A 115 15.15 6.98 -10.21
C ALA A 115 15.46 7.64 -8.86
N TYR A 116 15.77 8.94 -8.84
CA TYR A 116 16.02 9.67 -7.61
C TYR A 116 14.78 9.76 -6.69
N LEU A 117 13.55 9.79 -7.25
CA LEU A 117 12.34 9.74 -6.44
C LEU A 117 12.12 8.36 -5.82
N LYS A 118 12.45 7.27 -6.54
CA LYS A 118 12.44 5.91 -5.98
C LYS A 118 13.44 5.79 -4.82
N THR A 119 14.61 6.42 -4.94
CA THR A 119 15.59 6.48 -3.85
C THR A 119 15.02 7.22 -2.63
N VAL A 120 14.33 8.35 -2.83
CA VAL A 120 13.68 9.09 -1.73
C VAL A 120 12.58 8.28 -1.07
N LEU A 121 11.75 7.58 -1.84
CA LEU A 121 10.71 6.71 -1.30
C LEU A 121 11.31 5.61 -0.43
N LYS A 122 12.31 4.91 -0.95
CA LYS A 122 13.02 3.88 -0.21
C LYS A 122 13.63 4.41 1.09
N GLU A 123 14.21 5.62 1.05
CA GLU A 123 14.76 6.29 2.23
C GLU A 123 13.67 6.56 3.28
N ILE A 124 12.52 7.08 2.85
CA ILE A 124 11.38 7.31 3.75
C ILE A 124 10.88 5.98 4.33
N ASP A 125 10.69 4.96 3.52
CA ASP A 125 10.13 3.68 3.96
C ASP A 125 11.05 2.93 4.93
N GLN A 126 12.37 3.07 4.75
CA GLN A 126 13.36 2.41 5.61
C GLN A 126 13.68 3.19 6.89
N HIS A 127 13.57 4.53 6.86
CA HIS A 127 14.00 5.41 7.96
C HIS A 127 12.90 6.35 8.44
N PHE A 128 11.61 6.03 8.22
CA PHE A 128 10.49 6.90 8.60
C PHE A 128 10.46 7.31 10.08
N GLN A 129 11.07 6.52 10.96
CA GLN A 129 11.17 6.83 12.39
C GLN A 129 12.12 8.00 12.67
N GLU A 130 13.06 8.26 11.77
CA GLU A 130 14.08 9.28 11.91
C GLU A 130 13.57 10.67 11.47
N PRO A 131 14.22 11.76 11.91
CA PRO A 131 13.86 13.12 11.49
C PRO A 131 14.31 13.37 10.04
N LEU A 132 13.54 12.90 9.07
CA LEU A 132 13.80 13.11 7.65
C LEU A 132 13.32 14.50 7.23
N SER A 133 14.26 15.44 7.06
CA SER A 133 13.95 16.77 6.52
C SER A 133 13.88 16.77 4.99
N LEU A 134 13.15 17.74 4.41
CA LEU A 134 13.11 17.92 2.97
C LEU A 134 14.50 18.19 2.39
N GLU A 135 15.35 18.90 3.12
CA GLU A 135 16.74 19.17 2.77
C GLU A 135 17.55 17.87 2.68
N PHE A 136 17.43 17.02 3.69
CA PHE A 136 18.10 15.72 3.70
C PHE A 136 17.67 14.85 2.51
N LEU A 137 16.37 14.72 2.29
CA LEU A 137 15.83 13.94 1.17
C LEU A 137 16.28 14.51 -0.21
N ALA A 138 16.39 15.81 -0.32
CA ALA A 138 16.87 16.47 -1.54
C ALA A 138 18.36 16.20 -1.80
N ILE A 139 19.18 16.20 -0.76
CA ILE A 139 20.61 15.82 -0.82
C ILE A 139 20.72 14.34 -1.25
N THR A 140 19.98 13.44 -0.63
CA THR A 140 19.94 12.01 -0.99
C THR A 140 19.54 11.80 -2.44
N ALA A 141 18.61 12.61 -2.95
CA ALA A 141 18.14 12.59 -4.33
C ALA A 141 19.10 13.28 -5.33
N GLY A 142 20.10 14.03 -4.87
CA GLY A 142 20.99 14.83 -5.72
C GLY A 142 20.30 15.97 -6.45
N VAL A 143 19.21 16.53 -5.90
CA VAL A 143 18.40 17.60 -6.50
C VAL A 143 18.13 18.73 -5.51
N SER A 144 17.65 19.88 -6.01
CA SER A 144 17.21 20.95 -5.10
C SER A 144 15.91 20.59 -4.39
N LYS A 145 15.72 21.08 -3.17
CA LYS A 145 14.49 20.84 -2.39
C LYS A 145 13.22 21.29 -3.08
N TYR A 146 13.27 22.35 -3.85
CA TYR A 146 12.12 22.85 -4.62
C TYR A 146 11.77 21.92 -5.78
N HIS A 147 12.80 21.39 -6.46
CA HIS A 147 12.62 20.42 -7.53
C HIS A 147 12.04 19.12 -6.95
N LEU A 148 12.63 18.61 -5.86
CA LEU A 148 12.12 17.40 -5.18
C LEU A 148 10.65 17.58 -4.79
N ALA A 149 10.28 18.65 -4.10
CA ALA A 149 8.91 18.86 -3.63
C ALA A 149 7.90 18.92 -4.78
N ARG A 150 8.26 19.58 -5.89
CA ARG A 150 7.41 19.69 -7.07
C ARG A 150 7.23 18.35 -7.76
N GLU A 151 8.32 17.66 -8.06
CA GLU A 151 8.25 16.37 -8.77
C GLU A 151 7.63 15.28 -7.89
N PHE A 152 7.95 15.22 -6.60
CA PHE A 152 7.34 14.31 -5.66
C PHE A 152 5.81 14.47 -5.62
N LYS A 153 5.31 15.73 -5.53
CA LYS A 153 3.89 16.00 -5.60
C LYS A 153 3.28 15.64 -6.96
N LYS A 154 4.00 15.87 -8.04
CA LYS A 154 3.55 15.53 -9.40
C LYS A 154 3.34 14.02 -9.57
N TYR A 155 4.28 13.20 -9.08
CA TYR A 155 4.24 11.74 -9.25
C TYR A 155 3.42 11.02 -8.18
N LEU A 156 3.39 11.54 -6.93
CA LEU A 156 2.77 10.88 -5.78
C LEU A 156 1.52 11.59 -5.26
N GLY A 157 1.15 12.71 -5.87
CA GLY A 157 -0.05 13.48 -5.51
C GLY A 157 0.09 14.32 -4.23
N MET A 158 1.14 14.11 -3.43
CA MET A 158 1.38 14.78 -2.16
C MET A 158 2.85 15.14 -1.97
N PRO A 159 3.18 16.14 -1.13
CA PRO A 159 4.58 16.50 -0.85
C PRO A 159 5.28 15.46 0.05
N PRO A 160 6.65 15.41 0.06
CA PRO A 160 7.42 14.44 0.83
C PRO A 160 7.09 14.38 2.32
N ASN A 161 6.89 15.53 2.95
CA ASN A 161 6.53 15.59 4.38
C ASN A 161 5.17 14.95 4.68
N GLU A 162 4.21 15.12 3.79
CA GLU A 162 2.88 14.52 3.94
C GLU A 162 2.97 13.00 3.74
N TYR A 163 3.75 12.55 2.77
CA TYR A 163 4.03 11.13 2.56
C TYR A 163 4.68 10.50 3.78
N LEU A 164 5.70 11.13 4.37
CA LEU A 164 6.33 10.66 5.61
C LEU A 164 5.31 10.53 6.76
N ILE A 165 4.43 11.52 6.92
CA ILE A 165 3.37 11.46 7.94
C ILE A 165 2.45 10.28 7.69
N VAL A 166 1.99 10.06 6.46
CA VAL A 166 1.12 8.93 6.09
C VAL A 166 1.82 7.60 6.35
N THR A 167 3.09 7.47 5.99
CA THR A 167 3.90 6.27 6.28
C THR A 167 3.95 5.99 7.79
N ARG A 168 4.25 6.99 8.61
CA ARG A 168 4.25 6.88 10.08
C ARG A 168 2.89 6.47 10.65
N LEU A 169 1.82 7.05 10.14
CA LEU A 169 0.45 6.72 10.57
C LEU A 169 0.07 5.29 10.18
N ASN A 170 0.48 4.82 9.00
CA ASN A 170 0.23 3.45 8.59
C ASN A 170 0.97 2.44 9.48
N HIS A 171 2.24 2.69 9.81
CA HIS A 171 2.96 1.87 10.77
C HIS A 171 2.31 1.90 12.16
N SER A 172 1.86 3.07 12.62
CA SER A 172 1.16 3.17 13.90
C SER A 172 -0.14 2.36 13.94
N LYS A 173 -0.88 2.26 12.82
CA LYS A 173 -2.07 1.40 12.73
C LYS A 173 -1.72 -0.08 12.91
N THR A 174 -0.59 -0.52 12.39
CA THR A 174 -0.11 -1.90 12.59
C THR A 174 0.20 -2.15 14.07
N LEU A 175 0.92 -1.24 14.72
CA LEU A 175 1.22 -1.35 16.15
C LEU A 175 -0.06 -1.31 17.01
N LEU A 176 -1.02 -0.44 16.68
CA LEU A 176 -2.33 -0.37 17.37
C LEU A 176 -3.14 -1.66 17.26
N LYS A 177 -2.95 -2.43 16.21
CA LYS A 177 -3.67 -3.69 15.97
C LYS A 177 -3.04 -4.89 16.70
N TYR A 178 -1.72 -4.97 16.70
CA TYR A 178 -1.03 -6.23 16.98
C TYR A 178 -0.09 -6.17 18.19
N GLU A 179 0.19 -4.97 18.71
CA GLU A 179 1.13 -4.79 19.80
C GLU A 179 0.43 -4.23 21.05
N ASP A 180 0.86 -4.72 22.22
CA ASP A 180 0.38 -4.22 23.53
C ASP A 180 1.24 -3.06 24.00
N LEU A 181 1.19 -1.95 23.24
CA LEU A 181 1.94 -0.73 23.49
C LEU A 181 1.00 0.42 23.85
N THR A 182 1.48 1.32 24.69
CA THR A 182 0.77 2.57 24.98
C THR A 182 0.73 3.49 23.75
N ILE A 183 -0.26 4.38 23.69
CA ILE A 183 -0.36 5.39 22.62
C ILE A 183 0.91 6.26 22.53
N GLU A 184 1.57 6.49 23.65
CA GLU A 184 2.80 7.26 23.75
C GLU A 184 3.98 6.49 23.13
N GLU A 185 4.15 5.21 23.49
CA GLU A 185 5.19 4.34 22.92
C GLU A 185 5.02 4.19 21.41
N ILE A 186 3.77 3.98 20.93
CA ILE A 186 3.47 3.91 19.50
C ILE A 186 3.85 5.20 18.79
N ALA A 187 3.50 6.37 19.37
CA ALA A 187 3.86 7.64 18.77
C ALA A 187 5.37 7.79 18.58
N TYR A 188 6.16 7.51 19.63
CA TYR A 188 7.62 7.61 19.56
C TYR A 188 8.23 6.57 18.63
N SER A 189 7.77 5.33 18.66
CA SER A 189 8.23 4.25 17.75
C SER A 189 7.97 4.57 16.27
N CYS A 190 6.95 5.38 15.98
CA CYS A 190 6.66 5.85 14.62
C CYS A 190 7.34 7.19 14.27
N GLY A 191 8.24 7.71 15.12
CA GLY A 191 9.00 8.93 14.84
C GLY A 191 8.25 10.25 15.11
N PHE A 192 7.16 10.22 15.89
CA PHE A 192 6.51 11.44 16.36
C PHE A 192 7.15 11.91 17.65
N HIS A 193 7.63 13.16 17.68
CA HIS A 193 8.25 13.75 18.88
C HIS A 193 7.24 14.26 19.90
N GLN A 194 5.98 14.41 19.53
CA GLN A 194 4.91 14.88 20.42
C GLN A 194 3.66 14.02 20.23
N VAL A 195 3.20 13.41 21.32
CA VAL A 195 2.01 12.53 21.33
C VAL A 195 0.75 13.28 20.90
N SER A 196 0.58 14.53 21.33
CA SER A 196 -0.56 15.36 20.93
C SER A 196 -0.61 15.62 19.41
N HIS A 197 0.56 15.82 18.79
CA HIS A 197 0.67 15.99 17.34
C HIS A 197 0.28 14.69 16.61
N TYR A 198 0.78 13.55 17.08
CA TYR A 198 0.39 12.24 16.56
C TYR A 198 -1.13 12.02 16.62
N ILE A 199 -1.75 12.23 17.80
CA ILE A 199 -3.19 12.03 18.01
C ILE A 199 -4.01 12.92 17.06
N ASN A 200 -3.61 14.18 16.88
CA ASN A 200 -4.31 15.12 16.00
C ASN A 200 -4.19 14.70 14.52
N LEU A 201 -3.00 14.31 14.07
CA LEU A 201 -2.78 13.84 12.71
C LEU A 201 -3.54 12.54 12.46
N PHE A 202 -3.46 11.58 13.35
CA PHE A 202 -4.18 10.32 13.25
C PHE A 202 -5.69 10.55 13.16
N LYS A 203 -6.25 11.39 14.03
CA LYS A 203 -7.68 11.75 14.00
C LYS A 203 -8.07 12.43 12.69
N LYS A 204 -7.20 13.30 12.16
CA LYS A 204 -7.43 13.98 10.88
C LYS A 204 -7.48 13.00 9.70
N HIS A 205 -6.61 11.98 9.69
CA HIS A 205 -6.50 11.03 8.60
C HIS A 205 -7.49 9.87 8.71
N GLU A 206 -7.70 9.32 9.90
CA GLU A 206 -8.51 8.12 10.13
C GLU A 206 -9.95 8.45 10.64
N GLY A 207 -10.25 9.71 10.93
CA GLY A 207 -11.57 10.13 11.42
C GLY A 207 -11.82 9.83 12.92
N CYS A 208 -10.93 9.08 13.57
CA CYS A 208 -11.03 8.73 14.99
C CYS A 208 -9.67 8.84 15.70
N THR A 209 -9.68 8.84 17.03
CA THR A 209 -8.41 8.86 17.79
C THR A 209 -7.72 7.49 17.78
N PRO A 210 -6.38 7.41 17.95
CA PRO A 210 -5.66 6.14 18.05
C PRO A 210 -6.25 5.17 19.07
N LEU A 211 -6.60 5.68 20.26
CA LEU A 211 -7.22 4.88 21.33
C LEU A 211 -8.58 4.30 20.92
N LYS A 212 -9.39 5.10 20.20
CA LYS A 212 -10.67 4.62 19.69
C LYS A 212 -10.47 3.55 18.62
N PHE A 213 -9.53 3.77 17.72
CA PHE A 213 -9.15 2.81 16.67
C PHE A 213 -8.72 1.47 17.28
N HIS A 214 -7.82 1.50 18.28
CA HIS A 214 -7.37 0.31 19.00
C HIS A 214 -8.53 -0.46 19.66
N ARG A 215 -9.42 0.24 20.38
CA ARG A 215 -10.59 -0.40 21.03
C ARG A 215 -11.55 -1.03 20.04
N GLU A 216 -11.87 -0.34 18.96
CA GLU A 216 -12.79 -0.85 17.92
C GLU A 216 -12.21 -2.09 17.22
N TRP A 217 -10.89 -2.10 16.98
CA TRP A 217 -10.21 -3.25 16.39
C TRP A 217 -10.34 -4.49 17.28
N HIS A 218 -9.97 -4.39 18.54
CA HIS A 218 -10.00 -5.51 19.49
C HIS A 218 -11.42 -5.92 19.89
N SER A 219 -12.39 -5.00 19.88
CA SER A 219 -13.80 -5.35 20.10
C SER A 219 -14.37 -6.18 18.94
N ASN A 220 -13.95 -5.95 17.72
CA ASN A 220 -14.38 -6.72 16.55
C ASN A 220 -13.72 -8.10 16.47
N GLU A 221 -12.52 -8.30 17.03
CA GLU A 221 -11.90 -9.62 17.14
C GLU A 221 -12.60 -10.51 18.18
N ALA A 222 -13.15 -9.91 19.25
CA ALA A 222 -13.90 -10.66 20.27
C ALA A 222 -15.25 -11.22 19.78
N VAL A 223 -15.72 -10.80 18.60
CA VAL A 223 -17.00 -11.23 17.98
C VAL A 223 -16.82 -12.32 16.92
N LYS A 224 -15.62 -12.86 16.71
CA LYS A 224 -15.46 -14.06 15.87
C LYS A 224 -16.17 -15.23 16.55
N PRO A 225 -17.13 -15.92 15.86
CA PRO A 225 -17.76 -17.10 16.42
C PRO A 225 -16.73 -18.19 16.67
N PRO A 226 -16.87 -18.99 17.75
CA PRO A 226 -16.01 -20.13 17.97
C PRO A 226 -16.17 -21.12 16.82
N ASP A 227 -15.04 -21.58 16.30
CA ASP A 227 -14.79 -22.61 15.32
C ASP A 227 -15.99 -23.50 14.97
N ALA A 228 -16.40 -23.45 13.70
CA ALA A 228 -17.11 -24.56 13.08
C ALA A 228 -16.08 -25.71 12.91
N GLN A 229 -16.22 -26.69 13.76
CA GLN A 229 -15.60 -28.01 13.65
C GLN A 229 -16.00 -28.73 12.38
#